data_90eebfa6f2decb6a521562ec43520c92
#
_entry.id   90eebfa6f2decb6a521562ec43520c92
#
_cell.length_a   1.000
_cell.length_b   1.000
_cell.length_c   1.000
_cell.angle_alpha   90.00
_cell.angle_beta   90.00
_cell.angle_gamma   90.00
#
_symmetry.space_group_name_H-M   'P 1'
#
loop_
_entity.id
_entity.type
_entity.pdbx_description
1 polymer ?
#
loop_
_entity_poly.entity_id
_entity_poly.type
_entity_poly.pdbx_seq_one_letter_code
_entity_poly.pdbx_strand_id
1 'polypeptide(L)'
;MRPIRTMMNHATTEVFFDNVRVPVANLVGTEGKGFRYILAGMNAERILIASECIGDAKWFTEKSSAYASERKVFDRPIGQNQGVQFPIAKAYAEMRAAELMLHEAISLFEQGDNPGEEANLAKMLAADAAWAAAEACVQTHGGFGFAEEYDIERKFREARLYQVAPISTNLILSYIAEHVLGMPRSY
;
A
#
# COMPACT_ATOMS: atom_id res chain seq x y z
N MET A 1 23.29 3.61 -16.01
CA MET A 1 22.42 3.23 -14.86
C MET A 1 23.24 3.29 -13.58
N ARG A 2 22.68 3.86 -12.51
CA ARG A 2 23.35 3.95 -11.19
C ARG A 2 22.37 3.43 -10.11
N PRO A 3 22.75 2.44 -9.28
CA PRO A 3 21.87 1.94 -8.23
C PRO A 3 21.68 2.98 -7.13
N ILE A 4 20.45 3.08 -6.61
CA ILE A 4 20.08 3.90 -5.48
C ILE A 4 19.82 2.98 -4.30
N ARG A 5 20.49 3.22 -3.16
CA ARG A 5 20.21 2.49 -1.92
C ARG A 5 18.94 3.05 -1.27
N THR A 6 18.00 2.18 -0.97
CA THR A 6 16.72 2.53 -0.33
C THR A 6 16.60 1.81 1.01
N MET A 7 15.63 2.25 1.84
CA MET A 7 15.30 1.57 3.10
C MET A 7 14.57 0.23 2.89
N MET A 8 14.24 -0.09 1.66
CA MET A 8 13.51 -1.30 1.27
C MET A 8 14.43 -2.22 0.45
N ASN A 9 14.00 -3.48 0.30
CA ASN A 9 14.73 -4.48 -0.48
C ASN A 9 14.44 -4.42 -2.00
N HIS A 10 13.95 -3.30 -2.50
CA HIS A 10 13.71 -3.11 -3.93
C HIS A 10 14.92 -2.52 -4.64
N ALA A 11 15.28 -3.11 -5.77
CA ALA A 11 16.26 -2.56 -6.67
C ALA A 11 15.74 -1.29 -7.32
N THR A 12 16.36 -0.16 -7.01
CA THR A 12 16.03 1.15 -7.57
C THR A 12 17.27 1.68 -8.29
N THR A 13 17.08 2.19 -9.50
CA THR A 13 18.19 2.71 -10.31
C THR A 13 17.84 4.05 -10.93
N GLU A 14 18.84 4.91 -11.01
CA GLU A 14 18.84 6.10 -11.84
C GLU A 14 19.24 5.72 -13.26
N VAL A 15 18.44 6.10 -14.25
CA VAL A 15 18.66 5.76 -15.65
C VAL A 15 18.81 7.04 -16.47
N PHE A 16 19.88 7.10 -17.24
CA PHE A 16 20.14 8.19 -18.20
C PHE A 16 20.08 7.65 -19.61
N PHE A 17 19.39 8.36 -20.48
CA PHE A 17 19.33 8.10 -21.93
C PHE A 17 20.09 9.21 -22.64
N ASP A 18 21.17 8.85 -23.34
CA ASP A 18 21.98 9.77 -24.13
C ASP A 18 22.00 9.32 -25.59
N ASN A 19 21.33 10.07 -26.46
CA ASN A 19 21.24 9.82 -27.91
C ASN A 19 20.84 8.37 -28.28
N VAL A 20 20.01 7.72 -27.44
CA VAL A 20 19.54 6.35 -27.70
C VAL A 20 18.60 6.36 -28.90
N ARG A 21 18.99 5.62 -29.95
CA ARG A 21 18.15 5.44 -31.15
C ARG A 21 17.28 4.20 -30.99
N VAL A 22 15.99 4.37 -31.24
CA VAL A 22 15.01 3.27 -31.28
C VAL A 22 14.28 3.26 -32.62
N PRO A 23 13.93 2.10 -33.18
CA PRO A 23 13.13 2.03 -34.39
C PRO A 23 11.76 2.70 -34.20
N VAL A 24 11.27 3.41 -35.22
CA VAL A 24 9.94 4.05 -35.16
C VAL A 24 8.83 3.02 -34.91
N ALA A 25 9.00 1.78 -35.39
CA ALA A 25 8.07 0.67 -35.15
C ALA A 25 7.90 0.31 -33.66
N ASN A 26 8.81 0.75 -32.80
CA ASN A 26 8.70 0.54 -31.35
C ASN A 26 7.82 1.60 -30.66
N LEU A 27 7.26 2.56 -31.38
CA LEU A 27 6.31 3.52 -30.85
C LEU A 27 5.02 2.78 -30.42
N VAL A 28 4.68 2.88 -29.14
CA VAL A 28 3.45 2.30 -28.59
C VAL A 28 2.30 3.28 -28.76
N GLY A 29 1.35 2.91 -29.63
CA GLY A 29 0.15 3.70 -29.87
C GLY A 29 0.41 4.94 -30.75
N THR A 30 -0.30 6.02 -30.49
CA THR A 30 -0.26 7.26 -31.26
C THR A 30 0.67 8.28 -30.62
N GLU A 31 1.49 8.96 -31.44
CA GLU A 31 2.38 10.03 -30.97
C GLU A 31 1.60 11.11 -30.18
N GLY A 32 2.17 11.59 -29.09
CA GLY A 32 1.55 12.58 -28.21
C GLY A 32 0.45 12.03 -27.27
N LYS A 33 0.11 10.72 -27.33
CA LYS A 33 -0.91 10.09 -26.48
C LYS A 33 -0.36 9.18 -25.39
N GLY A 34 0.96 9.11 -25.21
CA GLY A 34 1.62 8.18 -24.28
C GLY A 34 1.13 8.25 -22.86
N PHE A 35 0.90 9.45 -22.32
CA PHE A 35 0.38 9.61 -20.96
C PHE A 35 -1.00 8.95 -20.74
N ARG A 36 -1.89 9.05 -21.74
CA ARG A 36 -3.20 8.38 -21.70
C ARG A 36 -3.07 6.85 -21.63
N TYR A 37 -2.10 6.29 -22.36
CA TYR A 37 -1.87 4.83 -22.35
C TYR A 37 -1.30 4.38 -21.01
N ILE A 38 -0.40 5.15 -20.39
CA ILE A 38 0.09 4.87 -19.03
C ILE A 38 -1.05 4.89 -18.02
N LEU A 39 -1.92 5.91 -18.07
CA LEU A 39 -3.05 6.02 -17.15
C LEU A 39 -4.01 4.81 -17.23
N ALA A 40 -4.22 4.25 -18.41
CA ALA A 40 -5.06 3.07 -18.58
C ALA A 40 -4.54 1.85 -17.80
N GLY A 41 -3.21 1.67 -17.73
CA GLY A 41 -2.60 0.58 -16.93
C GLY A 41 -2.57 0.83 -15.42
N MET A 42 -2.66 2.08 -14.99
CA MET A 42 -2.48 2.43 -13.59
C MET A 42 -3.63 2.00 -12.67
N ASN A 43 -4.83 1.75 -13.18
CA ASN A 43 -5.93 1.23 -12.37
C ASN A 43 -5.63 -0.21 -11.92
N ALA A 44 -5.16 -1.06 -12.84
CA ALA A 44 -4.74 -2.42 -12.51
C ALA A 44 -3.59 -2.41 -11.48
N GLU A 45 -2.62 -1.52 -11.63
CA GLU A 45 -1.50 -1.38 -10.71
C GLU A 45 -1.96 -0.93 -9.31
N ARG A 46 -2.90 0.02 -9.21
CA ARG A 46 -3.49 0.43 -7.92
C ARG A 46 -4.20 -0.74 -7.23
N ILE A 47 -4.97 -1.53 -7.96
CA ILE A 47 -5.67 -2.72 -7.46
C ILE A 47 -4.65 -3.75 -6.95
N LEU A 48 -3.57 -3.99 -7.68
CA LEU A 48 -2.48 -4.90 -7.29
C LEU A 48 -1.83 -4.45 -5.97
N ILE A 49 -1.42 -3.18 -5.88
CA ILE A 49 -0.81 -2.64 -4.67
C ILE A 49 -1.79 -2.64 -3.49
N ALA A 50 -3.07 -2.36 -3.72
CA ALA A 50 -4.08 -2.51 -2.66
C ALA A 50 -4.17 -3.96 -2.16
N SER A 51 -4.07 -4.95 -3.06
CA SER A 51 -4.07 -6.38 -2.69
C SER A 51 -2.84 -6.75 -1.85
N GLU A 52 -1.66 -6.24 -2.21
CA GLU A 52 -0.44 -6.43 -1.41
C GLU A 52 -0.60 -5.82 -0.02
N CYS A 53 -1.13 -4.59 0.07
CA CYS A 53 -1.39 -3.93 1.35
C CYS A 53 -2.33 -4.73 2.25
N ILE A 54 -3.41 -5.29 1.69
CA ILE A 54 -4.32 -6.16 2.45
C ILE A 54 -3.61 -7.42 2.94
N GLY A 55 -2.77 -8.03 2.11
CA GLY A 55 -1.93 -9.17 2.51
C GLY A 55 -0.99 -8.82 3.67
N ASP A 56 -0.33 -7.68 3.59
CA ASP A 56 0.54 -7.18 4.65
C ASP A 56 -0.22 -6.87 5.94
N ALA A 57 -1.37 -6.21 5.86
CA ALA A 57 -2.20 -5.90 7.03
C ALA A 57 -2.69 -7.18 7.74
N LYS A 58 -3.07 -8.22 6.99
CA LYS A 58 -3.40 -9.54 7.53
C LYS A 58 -2.23 -10.14 8.28
N TRP A 59 -1.07 -10.17 7.64
CA TRP A 59 0.14 -10.71 8.24
C TRP A 59 0.52 -9.97 9.55
N PHE A 60 0.51 -8.64 9.56
CA PHE A 60 0.81 -7.87 10.76
C PHE A 60 -0.19 -8.09 11.89
N THR A 61 -1.48 -8.15 11.58
CA THR A 61 -2.52 -8.37 12.61
C THR A 61 -2.47 -9.79 13.17
N GLU A 62 -2.18 -10.79 12.35
CA GLU A 62 -1.96 -12.18 12.79
C GLU A 62 -0.74 -12.30 13.69
N LYS A 63 0.40 -11.74 13.28
CA LYS A 63 1.63 -11.72 14.10
C LYS A 63 1.42 -11.02 15.43
N SER A 64 0.76 -9.86 15.43
CA SER A 64 0.47 -9.09 16.64
C SER A 64 -0.41 -9.85 17.61
N SER A 65 -1.49 -10.44 17.13
CA SER A 65 -2.46 -11.17 17.96
C SER A 65 -1.87 -12.45 18.55
N ALA A 66 -1.08 -13.20 17.78
CA ALA A 66 -0.36 -14.38 18.25
C ALA A 66 0.63 -14.00 19.36
N TYR A 67 1.51 -13.03 19.09
CA TYR A 67 2.49 -12.57 20.07
C TYR A 67 1.83 -12.03 21.34
N ALA A 68 0.79 -11.22 21.20
CA ALA A 68 0.06 -10.67 22.35
C ALA A 68 -0.61 -11.74 23.21
N SER A 69 -1.01 -12.85 22.62
CA SER A 69 -1.64 -13.98 23.33
C SER A 69 -0.62 -14.84 24.05
N GLU A 70 0.60 -14.95 23.54
CA GLU A 70 1.65 -15.84 24.09
C GLU A 70 2.59 -15.11 25.05
N ARG A 71 2.95 -13.87 24.76
CA ARG A 71 3.91 -13.09 25.54
C ARG A 71 3.34 -12.75 26.90
N LYS A 72 3.95 -13.24 27.98
CA LYS A 72 3.58 -12.95 29.36
C LYS A 72 4.48 -11.88 29.97
N VAL A 73 3.86 -10.91 30.65
CA VAL A 73 4.50 -9.91 31.49
C VAL A 73 3.63 -9.76 32.72
N PHE A 74 4.23 -9.73 33.92
CA PHE A 74 3.51 -9.77 35.19
C PHE A 74 2.50 -10.94 35.27
N ASP A 75 2.98 -12.15 34.89
CA ASP A 75 2.27 -13.43 34.96
C ASP A 75 1.00 -13.55 34.12
N ARG A 76 0.75 -12.63 33.19
CA ARG A 76 -0.39 -12.67 32.28
C ARG A 76 -0.01 -12.31 30.83
N PRO A 77 -0.75 -12.81 29.82
CA PRO A 77 -0.56 -12.38 28.46
C PRO A 77 -0.72 -10.87 28.29
N ILE A 78 0.16 -10.23 27.50
CA ILE A 78 0.08 -8.79 27.24
C ILE A 78 -1.21 -8.42 26.50
N GLY A 79 -1.79 -9.34 25.75
CA GLY A 79 -3.07 -9.20 25.04
C GLY A 79 -4.27 -9.03 25.99
N GLN A 80 -4.12 -9.17 27.31
CA GLN A 80 -5.16 -8.82 28.28
C GLN A 80 -5.23 -7.31 28.58
N ASN A 81 -4.35 -6.51 27.98
CA ASN A 81 -4.36 -5.06 28.15
C ASN A 81 -5.05 -4.39 26.94
N GLN A 82 -6.03 -3.52 27.19
CA GLN A 82 -6.75 -2.78 26.15
C GLN A 82 -5.82 -1.92 25.30
N GLY A 83 -4.74 -1.38 25.89
CA GLY A 83 -3.71 -0.63 25.16
C GLY A 83 -2.95 -1.46 24.11
N VAL A 84 -2.98 -2.79 24.22
CA VAL A 84 -2.45 -3.72 23.20
C VAL A 84 -3.56 -4.19 22.27
N GLN A 85 -4.72 -4.55 22.80
CA GLN A 85 -5.85 -5.07 22.01
C GLN A 85 -6.42 -4.06 21.02
N PHE A 86 -6.66 -2.83 21.47
CA PHE A 86 -7.40 -1.84 20.69
C PHE A 86 -6.68 -1.41 19.39
N PRO A 87 -5.36 -1.12 19.39
CA PRO A 87 -4.66 -0.83 18.14
C PRO A 87 -4.73 -1.98 17.12
N ILE A 88 -4.58 -3.22 17.56
CA ILE A 88 -4.65 -4.41 16.69
C ILE A 88 -6.07 -4.57 16.15
N ALA A 89 -7.08 -4.49 17.00
CA ALA A 89 -8.48 -4.61 16.58
C ALA A 89 -8.92 -3.50 15.63
N LYS A 90 -8.46 -2.26 15.86
CA LYS A 90 -8.71 -1.13 14.98
C LYS A 90 -8.08 -1.35 13.60
N ALA A 91 -6.80 -1.72 13.55
CA ALA A 91 -6.10 -2.01 12.31
C ALA A 91 -6.78 -3.14 11.51
N TYR A 92 -7.25 -4.18 12.20
CA TYR A 92 -8.03 -5.25 11.58
C TYR A 92 -9.35 -4.72 10.96
N ALA A 93 -10.10 -3.88 11.69
CA ALA A 93 -11.35 -3.32 11.19
C ALA A 93 -11.14 -2.43 9.95
N GLU A 94 -10.11 -1.58 9.98
CA GLU A 94 -9.73 -0.73 8.85
C GLU A 94 -9.31 -1.56 7.64
N MET A 95 -8.52 -2.61 7.84
CA MET A 95 -8.14 -3.56 6.80
C MET A 95 -9.36 -4.23 6.17
N ARG A 96 -10.33 -4.68 6.98
CA ARG A 96 -11.56 -5.31 6.46
C ARG A 96 -12.41 -4.35 5.63
N ALA A 97 -12.50 -3.08 6.03
CA ALA A 97 -13.18 -2.05 5.24
C ALA A 97 -12.48 -1.78 3.90
N ALA A 98 -11.15 -1.67 3.93
CA ALA A 98 -10.35 -1.51 2.73
C ALA A 98 -10.44 -2.72 1.77
N GLU A 99 -10.51 -3.94 2.31
CA GLU A 99 -10.67 -5.17 1.53
C GLU A 99 -12.01 -5.21 0.77
N LEU A 100 -13.10 -4.71 1.36
CA LEU A 100 -14.38 -4.60 0.65
C LEU A 100 -14.31 -3.63 -0.52
N MET A 101 -13.68 -2.46 -0.34
CA MET A 101 -13.44 -1.49 -1.41
C MET A 101 -12.54 -2.08 -2.51
N LEU A 102 -11.53 -2.86 -2.14
CA LEU A 102 -10.69 -3.57 -3.10
C LEU A 102 -11.49 -4.56 -3.95
N HIS A 103 -12.37 -5.33 -3.33
CA HIS A 103 -13.22 -6.27 -4.07
C HIS A 103 -14.16 -5.58 -5.06
N GLU A 104 -14.69 -4.41 -4.71
CA GLU A 104 -15.48 -3.59 -5.61
C GLU A 104 -14.64 -3.13 -6.82
N ALA A 105 -13.45 -2.59 -6.57
CA ALA A 105 -12.53 -2.18 -7.63
C ALA A 105 -12.16 -3.33 -8.58
N ILE A 106 -11.89 -4.54 -8.04
CA ILE A 106 -11.61 -5.74 -8.82
C ILE A 106 -12.83 -6.11 -9.67
N SER A 107 -14.03 -6.11 -9.08
CA SER A 107 -15.26 -6.49 -9.78
C SER A 107 -15.52 -5.60 -10.99
N LEU A 108 -15.40 -4.28 -10.85
CA LEU A 108 -15.56 -3.33 -11.95
C LEU A 108 -14.49 -3.54 -13.03
N PHE A 109 -13.24 -3.73 -12.63
CA PHE A 109 -12.14 -3.97 -13.57
C PHE A 109 -12.36 -5.24 -14.40
N GLU A 110 -12.80 -6.34 -13.79
CA GLU A 110 -13.05 -7.62 -14.47
C GLU A 110 -14.27 -7.55 -15.39
N GLN A 111 -15.24 -6.70 -15.10
CA GLN A 111 -16.39 -6.45 -15.97
C GLN A 111 -16.07 -5.56 -17.18
N GLY A 112 -14.87 -4.98 -17.21
CA GLY A 112 -14.44 -4.05 -18.25
C GLY A 112 -14.93 -2.62 -18.04
N ASP A 113 -15.48 -2.32 -16.87
CA ASP A 113 -15.86 -0.98 -16.45
C ASP A 113 -14.64 -0.16 -16.02
N ASN A 114 -14.83 1.15 -15.85
CA ASN A 114 -13.74 2.02 -15.40
C ASN A 114 -13.70 2.10 -13.85
N PRO A 115 -12.79 1.42 -13.17
CA PRO A 115 -12.70 1.40 -11.71
C PRO A 115 -11.88 2.58 -11.17
N GLY A 116 -11.87 3.73 -11.84
CA GLY A 116 -10.95 4.83 -11.51
C GLY A 116 -11.12 5.36 -10.09
N GLU A 117 -12.35 5.53 -9.63
CA GLU A 117 -12.65 5.96 -8.27
C GLU A 117 -12.31 4.87 -7.26
N GLU A 118 -12.84 3.68 -7.45
CA GLU A 118 -12.71 2.54 -6.54
C GLU A 118 -11.26 2.09 -6.40
N ALA A 119 -10.50 2.07 -7.50
CA ALA A 119 -9.08 1.73 -7.48
C ALA A 119 -8.23 2.74 -6.68
N ASN A 120 -8.57 4.04 -6.77
CA ASN A 120 -7.93 5.07 -5.95
C ASN A 120 -8.29 4.93 -4.47
N LEU A 121 -9.58 4.75 -4.17
CA LEU A 121 -10.06 4.55 -2.79
C LEU A 121 -9.47 3.28 -2.18
N ALA A 122 -9.52 2.16 -2.88
CA ALA A 122 -8.96 0.89 -2.43
C ALA A 122 -7.47 1.00 -2.11
N LYS A 123 -6.69 1.61 -3.02
CA LYS A 123 -5.24 1.79 -2.82
C LYS A 123 -4.94 2.66 -1.59
N MET A 124 -5.63 3.76 -1.42
CA MET A 124 -5.41 4.66 -0.29
C MET A 124 -5.77 3.98 1.03
N LEU A 125 -6.99 3.45 1.12
CA LEU A 125 -7.49 2.81 2.35
C LEU A 125 -6.65 1.58 2.73
N ALA A 126 -6.26 0.75 1.76
CA ALA A 126 -5.45 -0.43 2.01
C ALA A 126 -4.02 -0.06 2.47
N ALA A 127 -3.41 0.97 1.88
CA ALA A 127 -2.09 1.45 2.29
C ALA A 127 -2.11 2.02 3.72
N ASP A 128 -3.15 2.77 4.08
CA ASP A 128 -3.30 3.33 5.43
C ASP A 128 -3.56 2.22 6.47
N ALA A 129 -4.40 1.24 6.14
CA ALA A 129 -4.66 0.09 6.99
C ALA A 129 -3.41 -0.79 7.20
N ALA A 130 -2.63 -1.03 6.14
CA ALA A 130 -1.37 -1.77 6.23
C ALA A 130 -0.36 -1.03 7.11
N TRP A 131 -0.27 0.28 6.98
CA TRP A 131 0.61 1.09 7.82
C TRP A 131 0.19 1.08 9.29
N ALA A 132 -1.10 1.24 9.58
CA ALA A 132 -1.62 1.15 10.94
C ALA A 132 -1.37 -0.22 11.58
N ALA A 133 -1.54 -1.31 10.80
CA ALA A 133 -1.24 -2.66 11.24
C ALA A 133 0.26 -2.87 11.50
N ALA A 134 1.13 -2.31 10.65
CA ALA A 134 2.58 -2.37 10.83
C ALA A 134 3.03 -1.66 12.11
N GLU A 135 2.52 -0.45 12.37
CA GLU A 135 2.80 0.29 13.60
C GLU A 135 2.32 -0.47 14.85
N ALA A 136 1.09 -0.99 14.83
CA ALA A 136 0.55 -1.80 15.92
C ALA A 136 1.41 -3.05 16.17
N CYS A 137 1.92 -3.68 15.11
CA CYS A 137 2.75 -4.88 15.20
C CYS A 137 4.11 -4.59 15.84
N VAL A 138 4.83 -3.58 15.37
CA VAL A 138 6.11 -3.17 15.97
C VAL A 138 5.92 -2.80 17.43
N GLN A 139 4.90 -1.99 17.75
CA GLN A 139 4.60 -1.57 19.11
C GLN A 139 4.27 -2.75 20.03
N THR A 140 3.49 -3.73 19.55
CA THR A 140 3.11 -4.93 20.31
C THR A 140 4.32 -5.80 20.65
N HIS A 141 5.28 -5.94 19.73
CA HIS A 141 6.50 -6.72 19.93
C HIS A 141 7.56 -5.97 20.74
N GLY A 142 7.45 -4.63 20.88
CA GLY A 142 8.42 -3.82 21.58
C GLY A 142 9.83 -3.98 20.98
N GLY A 143 10.83 -4.27 21.82
CA GLY A 143 12.22 -4.45 21.36
C GLY A 143 12.37 -5.57 20.30
N PHE A 144 11.57 -6.61 20.38
CA PHE A 144 11.59 -7.70 19.38
C PHE A 144 11.02 -7.29 18.03
N GLY A 145 10.25 -6.21 17.93
CA GLY A 145 9.80 -5.65 16.66
C GLY A 145 10.95 -5.10 15.80
N PHE A 146 12.12 -4.87 16.38
CA PHE A 146 13.35 -4.43 15.70
C PHE A 146 14.32 -5.56 15.38
N ALA A 147 14.05 -6.78 15.86
CA ALA A 147 14.90 -7.92 15.64
C ALA A 147 14.63 -8.56 14.27
N GLU A 148 15.68 -8.76 13.46
CA GLU A 148 15.57 -9.34 12.11
C GLU A 148 14.91 -10.71 12.10
N GLU A 149 15.11 -11.52 13.13
CA GLU A 149 14.52 -12.87 13.25
C GLU A 149 12.99 -12.91 13.29
N TYR A 150 12.33 -11.79 13.66
CA TYR A 150 10.88 -11.65 13.66
C TYR A 150 10.31 -11.17 12.32
N ASP A 151 11.17 -10.64 11.43
CA ASP A 151 10.81 -10.16 10.09
C ASP A 151 9.89 -8.90 10.09
N ILE A 152 9.54 -8.40 11.26
CA ILE A 152 8.61 -7.28 11.42
C ILE A 152 9.25 -5.98 10.93
N GLU A 153 10.52 -5.72 11.31
CA GLU A 153 11.23 -4.51 10.93
C GLU A 153 11.37 -4.37 9.42
N ARG A 154 11.60 -5.50 8.71
CA ARG A 154 11.70 -5.54 7.25
C ARG A 154 10.36 -5.22 6.62
N LYS A 155 9.30 -5.93 7.02
CA LYS A 155 7.94 -5.71 6.52
C LYS A 155 7.43 -4.29 6.84
N PHE A 156 7.77 -3.75 8.02
CA PHE A 156 7.46 -2.36 8.38
C PHE A 156 8.08 -1.36 7.39
N ARG A 157 9.35 -1.53 7.03
CA ARG A 157 10.02 -0.67 6.05
C ARG A 157 9.39 -0.79 4.66
N GLU A 158 9.01 -2.01 4.25
CA GLU A 158 8.34 -2.28 2.98
C GLU A 158 6.95 -1.64 2.93
N ALA A 159 6.13 -1.82 3.95
CA ALA A 159 4.77 -1.26 4.03
C ALA A 159 4.73 0.27 3.88
N ARG A 160 5.80 0.98 4.26
CA ARG A 160 5.87 2.43 4.10
C ARG A 160 5.85 2.89 2.64
N LEU A 161 6.34 2.06 1.72
CA LEU A 161 6.33 2.38 0.30
C LEU A 161 4.92 2.63 -0.23
N TYR A 162 3.96 1.84 0.18
CA TYR A 162 2.62 1.85 -0.38
C TYR A 162 1.85 3.16 -0.17
N GLN A 163 2.24 3.99 0.78
CA GLN A 163 1.67 5.33 0.91
C GLN A 163 2.18 6.32 -0.16
N VAL A 164 3.26 5.95 -0.86
CA VAL A 164 3.91 6.79 -1.88
C VAL A 164 3.75 6.23 -3.28
N ALA A 165 3.84 4.90 -3.45
CA ALA A 165 3.80 4.21 -4.74
C ALA A 165 2.51 3.38 -4.91
N PRO A 166 2.06 3.17 -6.16
CA PRO A 166 2.52 3.76 -7.43
C PRO A 166 2.11 5.22 -7.57
N ILE A 167 1.15 5.67 -6.76
CA ILE A 167 0.68 7.05 -6.70
C ILE A 167 0.54 7.47 -5.23
N SER A 168 0.95 8.69 -4.91
CA SER A 168 0.87 9.18 -3.53
C SER A 168 -0.56 9.43 -3.08
N THR A 169 -0.82 9.28 -1.77
CA THR A 169 -2.10 9.62 -1.15
C THR A 169 -2.56 11.04 -1.48
N ASN A 170 -1.63 12.00 -1.57
CA ASN A 170 -1.97 13.38 -1.92
C ASN A 170 -2.59 13.50 -3.33
N LEU A 171 -2.04 12.79 -4.32
CA LEU A 171 -2.60 12.78 -5.68
C LEU A 171 -3.95 12.07 -5.73
N ILE A 172 -4.14 11.03 -4.94
CA ILE A 172 -5.44 10.35 -4.81
C ILE A 172 -6.48 11.28 -4.22
N LEU A 173 -6.16 11.99 -3.15
CA LEU A 173 -7.06 12.96 -2.53
C LEU A 173 -7.42 14.11 -3.49
N SER A 174 -6.45 14.60 -4.27
CA SER A 174 -6.71 15.59 -5.32
C SER A 174 -7.65 15.05 -6.39
N TYR A 175 -7.47 13.81 -6.83
CA TYR A 175 -8.36 13.16 -7.79
C TYR A 175 -9.79 13.05 -7.24
N ILE A 176 -9.95 12.59 -6.00
CA ILE A 176 -11.27 12.46 -5.36
C ILE A 176 -11.95 13.84 -5.25
N ALA A 177 -11.21 14.85 -4.79
CA ALA A 177 -11.76 16.19 -4.64
C ALA A 177 -12.24 16.77 -5.98
N GLU A 178 -11.41 16.67 -7.03
CA GLU A 178 -11.68 17.29 -8.33
C GLU A 178 -12.68 16.46 -9.16
N HIS A 179 -12.48 15.15 -9.27
CA HIS A 179 -13.22 14.33 -10.23
C HIS A 179 -14.42 13.60 -9.64
N VAL A 180 -14.43 13.32 -8.32
CA VAL A 180 -15.54 12.64 -7.65
C VAL A 180 -16.47 13.66 -6.99
N LEU A 181 -15.90 14.61 -6.23
CA LEU A 181 -16.66 15.60 -5.48
C LEU A 181 -16.96 16.88 -6.27
N GLY A 182 -16.41 17.04 -7.46
CA GLY A 182 -16.60 18.22 -8.33
C GLY A 182 -16.03 19.52 -7.77
N MET A 183 -15.02 19.44 -6.90
CA MET A 183 -14.39 20.61 -6.33
C MET A 183 -13.47 21.31 -7.36
N PRO A 184 -13.24 22.63 -7.24
CA PRO A 184 -12.30 23.33 -8.09
C PRO A 184 -10.89 22.75 -7.97
N ARG A 185 -10.17 22.72 -9.10
CA ARG A 185 -8.78 22.29 -9.14
C ARG A 185 -7.89 23.16 -8.25
N SER A 186 -7.01 22.54 -7.48
CA SER A 186 -6.17 23.22 -6.48
C SER A 186 -4.89 23.84 -7.04
N TYR A 187 -4.52 23.58 -8.30
CA TYR A 187 -3.29 24.05 -8.97
C TYR A 187 -3.44 24.18 -10.48
#